data_ed3a1024e078d8fe1827072561c35232
#
_entry.id   ed3a1024e078d8fe1827072561c35232
#
_cell.length_a   1.000
_cell.length_b   1.000
_cell.length_c   1.000
_cell.angle_alpha   90.00
_cell.angle_beta   90.00
_cell.angle_gamma   90.00
#
_symmetry.space_group_name_H-M   'P 1'
#
loop_
_entity.id
_entity.type
_entity.pdbx_description
1 polymer ?
#
loop_
_entity_poly.entity_id
_entity_poly.type
_entity_poly.pdbx_seq_one_letter_code
_entity_poly.pdbx_strand_id
1 'polypeptide(L)'
;MSDDPDLSESARKLFSGPIDFLKSAPQLQHLPDPDAPEIAFAGRSNVGKSSLLNAIANRKGLARASNTPGRTQELNYFDVGRPPVMRLVDMPGYGFAEAPKDMVKRWRFLIDDFLRGRQVLKRALVLVDARHGLKEVDREVMTMLDKAAVSYNIVLTKSDKIKSSALAETLDSVRAEAALHPASHPTLFATSSETGAGISELRSAILEAAQT
;
A
#
# COMPACT_ATOMS: atom_id res chain seq x y z
N MET A 1 -6.24 6.17 -17.49
CA MET A 1 -6.11 7.16 -16.42
C MET A 1 -6.88 8.39 -16.87
N SER A 2 -7.92 8.77 -16.15
CA SER A 2 -8.53 10.07 -16.36
C SER A 2 -7.55 11.13 -15.81
N ASP A 3 -6.89 11.87 -16.69
CA ASP A 3 -6.24 13.12 -16.32
C ASP A 3 -7.35 14.14 -15.99
N ASP A 4 -8.05 13.89 -14.87
CA ASP A 4 -9.00 14.84 -14.32
C ASP A 4 -8.21 15.85 -13.50
N PRO A 5 -8.03 17.08 -14.00
CA PRO A 5 -7.27 18.14 -13.31
C PRO A 5 -7.88 18.47 -11.94
N ASP A 6 -9.20 18.29 -11.78
CA ASP A 6 -9.91 18.57 -10.53
C ASP A 6 -9.59 17.49 -9.46
N LEU A 7 -9.54 16.23 -9.87
CA LEU A 7 -9.15 15.14 -8.98
C LEU A 7 -7.70 15.27 -8.50
N SER A 8 -6.79 15.65 -9.41
CA SER A 8 -5.37 15.85 -9.10
C SER A 8 -5.17 17.00 -8.10
N GLU A 9 -5.84 18.11 -8.30
CA GLU A 9 -5.78 19.25 -7.39
C GLU A 9 -6.44 18.96 -6.03
N SER A 10 -7.56 18.24 -6.03
CA SER A 10 -8.24 17.80 -4.81
C SER A 10 -7.36 16.84 -4.01
N ALA A 11 -6.70 15.87 -4.66
CA ALA A 11 -5.75 14.97 -4.03
C ALA A 11 -4.53 15.75 -3.48
N ARG A 12 -3.98 16.69 -4.26
CA ARG A 12 -2.87 17.54 -3.81
C ARG A 12 -3.23 18.31 -2.54
N LYS A 13 -4.41 18.92 -2.48
CA LYS A 13 -4.90 19.68 -1.31
C LYS A 13 -5.08 18.76 -0.11
N LEU A 14 -5.74 17.61 -0.29
CA LEU A 14 -6.00 16.66 0.78
C LEU A 14 -4.70 16.15 1.42
N PHE A 15 -3.76 15.68 0.60
CA PHE A 15 -2.49 15.12 1.08
C PHE A 15 -1.46 16.19 1.55
N SER A 16 -1.72 17.47 1.29
CA SER A 16 -0.99 18.58 1.90
C SER A 16 -1.58 19.03 3.24
N GLY A 17 -2.78 18.56 3.56
CA GLY A 17 -3.49 18.82 4.81
C GLY A 17 -3.00 17.96 5.99
N PRO A 18 -3.79 17.91 7.07
CA PRO A 18 -3.47 17.11 8.25
C PRO A 18 -3.55 15.61 7.93
N ILE A 19 -2.50 14.89 8.28
CA ILE A 19 -2.46 13.42 8.29
C ILE A 19 -1.86 13.01 9.61
N ASP A 20 -2.63 12.31 10.44
CA ASP A 20 -2.25 12.03 11.81
C ASP A 20 -2.27 10.53 12.08
N PHE A 21 -1.28 10.05 12.85
CA PHE A 21 -1.30 8.69 13.35
C PHE A 21 -2.49 8.53 14.32
N LEU A 22 -3.37 7.57 14.03
CA LEU A 22 -4.54 7.28 14.85
C LEU A 22 -4.20 6.25 15.93
N LYS A 23 -3.80 5.04 15.53
CA LYS A 23 -3.49 3.94 16.43
C LYS A 23 -2.79 2.79 15.73
N SER A 24 -2.22 1.89 16.52
CA SER A 24 -1.81 0.54 16.08
C SER A 24 -2.83 -0.50 16.54
N ALA A 25 -3.12 -1.47 15.68
CA ALA A 25 -4.02 -2.57 15.96
C ALA A 25 -3.29 -3.91 15.83
N PRO A 26 -2.86 -4.53 16.94
CA PRO A 26 -2.19 -5.83 16.93
C PRO A 26 -3.17 -7.00 16.69
N GLN A 27 -4.47 -6.77 16.85
CA GLN A 27 -5.54 -7.75 16.66
C GLN A 27 -6.78 -7.05 16.12
N LEU A 28 -7.70 -7.79 15.49
CA LEU A 28 -8.91 -7.25 14.87
C LEU A 28 -9.81 -6.47 15.83
N GLN A 29 -9.89 -6.87 17.08
CA GLN A 29 -10.67 -6.17 18.12
C GLN A 29 -10.15 -4.77 18.45
N HIS A 30 -8.92 -4.43 18.03
CA HIS A 30 -8.31 -3.12 18.23
C HIS A 30 -8.45 -2.21 17.01
N LEU A 31 -9.11 -2.67 15.94
CA LEU A 31 -9.36 -1.84 14.76
C LEU A 31 -10.18 -0.60 15.15
N PRO A 32 -9.96 0.53 14.48
CA PRO A 32 -10.82 1.70 14.66
C PRO A 32 -12.24 1.43 14.13
N ASP A 33 -13.19 2.25 14.53
CA ASP A 33 -14.55 2.19 14.01
C ASP A 33 -14.55 2.31 12.47
N PRO A 34 -15.44 1.58 11.78
CA PRO A 34 -15.49 1.56 10.31
C PRO A 34 -16.27 2.77 9.75
N ASP A 35 -15.90 3.98 10.15
CA ASP A 35 -16.57 5.25 9.85
C ASP A 35 -15.92 6.07 8.72
N ALA A 36 -14.82 5.57 8.16
CA ALA A 36 -14.13 6.18 7.02
C ALA A 36 -13.59 5.10 6.07
N PRO A 37 -13.54 5.36 4.74
CA PRO A 37 -12.94 4.44 3.78
C PRO A 37 -11.45 4.24 4.06
N GLU A 38 -10.95 3.03 3.80
CA GLU A 38 -9.58 2.63 4.08
C GLU A 38 -8.83 2.22 2.82
N ILE A 39 -7.55 2.63 2.74
CA ILE A 39 -6.61 2.21 1.70
C ILE A 39 -5.42 1.54 2.40
N ALA A 40 -5.20 0.26 2.13
CA ALA A 40 -4.16 -0.53 2.77
C ALA A 40 -2.87 -0.56 1.95
N PHE A 41 -1.74 -0.53 2.64
CA PHE A 41 -0.41 -0.64 2.06
C PHE A 41 0.22 -1.96 2.46
N ALA A 42 0.40 -2.84 1.49
CA ALA A 42 1.02 -4.15 1.63
C ALA A 42 2.38 -4.16 0.92
N GLY A 43 3.37 -4.81 1.48
CA GLY A 43 4.66 -4.91 0.84
C GLY A 43 5.69 -5.66 1.67
N ARG A 44 6.71 -6.17 0.98
CA ARG A 44 7.82 -6.85 1.65
C ARG A 44 8.59 -5.90 2.56
N SER A 45 9.23 -6.46 3.56
CA SER A 45 10.21 -5.70 4.35
C SER A 45 11.23 -5.02 3.46
N ASN A 46 11.54 -3.77 3.76
CA ASN A 46 12.48 -2.92 3.02
C ASN A 46 12.06 -2.62 1.56
N VAL A 47 10.81 -2.86 1.16
CA VAL A 47 10.29 -2.48 -0.16
C VAL A 47 10.20 -0.96 -0.35
N GLY A 48 10.21 -0.19 0.73
CA GLY A 48 10.06 1.27 0.72
C GLY A 48 8.69 1.76 1.19
N LYS A 49 7.90 0.90 1.88
CA LYS A 49 6.53 1.20 2.31
C LYS A 49 6.44 2.46 3.18
N SER A 50 7.23 2.56 4.24
CA SER A 50 7.25 3.76 5.11
C SER A 50 7.74 5.01 4.38
N SER A 51 8.71 4.87 3.47
CA SER A 51 9.18 5.98 2.64
C SER A 51 8.08 6.48 1.70
N LEU A 52 7.32 5.55 1.09
CA LEU A 52 6.21 5.89 0.21
C LEU A 52 5.08 6.57 0.98
N LEU A 53 4.69 6.06 2.15
CA LEU A 53 3.69 6.69 3.02
C LEU A 53 4.10 8.11 3.41
N ASN A 54 5.37 8.31 3.78
CA ASN A 54 5.90 9.64 4.10
C ASN A 54 5.88 10.57 2.88
N ALA A 55 6.20 10.07 1.68
CA ALA A 55 6.15 10.83 0.44
C ALA A 55 4.72 11.22 0.05
N ILE A 56 3.77 10.29 0.17
CA ILE A 56 2.33 10.54 -0.05
C ILE A 56 1.82 11.60 0.93
N ALA A 57 2.18 11.50 2.20
CA ALA A 57 1.77 12.45 3.23
C ALA A 57 2.53 13.78 3.19
N ASN A 58 3.55 13.91 2.34
CA ASN A 58 4.47 15.05 2.32
C ASN A 58 5.05 15.36 3.72
N ARG A 59 5.35 14.34 4.49
CA ARG A 59 5.83 14.44 5.89
C ARG A 59 6.99 13.50 6.15
N LYS A 60 8.02 14.01 6.81
CA LYS A 60 9.13 13.18 7.30
C LYS A 60 8.72 12.54 8.63
N GLY A 61 8.79 11.20 8.70
CA GLY A 61 8.62 10.46 9.95
C GLY A 61 7.18 10.20 10.39
N LEU A 62 6.18 10.36 9.52
CA LEU A 62 4.80 9.92 9.78
C LEU A 62 4.77 8.40 10.00
N ALA A 63 5.24 7.65 9.02
CA ALA A 63 5.50 6.22 9.16
C ALA A 63 6.98 6.01 9.47
N ARG A 64 7.27 5.29 10.57
CA ARG A 64 8.66 4.99 10.95
C ARG A 64 9.12 3.74 10.21
N ALA A 65 10.23 3.86 9.48
CA ALA A 65 10.91 2.69 8.94
C ALA A 65 11.46 1.86 10.12
N SER A 66 10.89 0.69 10.37
CA SER A 66 11.46 -0.25 11.33
C SER A 66 12.58 -1.02 10.64
N ASN A 67 13.83 -0.77 11.05
CA ASN A 67 14.98 -1.54 10.59
C ASN A 67 15.13 -2.87 11.36
N THR A 68 14.25 -3.16 12.32
CA THR A 68 14.31 -4.37 13.13
C THR A 68 13.32 -5.39 12.58
N PRO A 69 13.78 -6.50 12.00
CA PRO A 69 12.90 -7.59 11.56
C PRO A 69 12.02 -8.08 12.71
N GLY A 70 10.72 -8.26 12.46
CA GLY A 70 9.80 -8.87 13.42
C GLY A 70 9.22 -7.96 14.50
N ARG A 71 9.50 -6.64 14.50
CA ARG A 71 9.09 -5.77 15.60
C ARG A 71 7.65 -5.29 15.55
N THR A 72 7.00 -5.29 14.38
CA THR A 72 5.62 -4.79 14.27
C THR A 72 4.79 -5.72 13.42
N GLN A 73 3.93 -6.49 14.06
CA GLN A 73 2.88 -7.28 13.43
C GLN A 73 1.52 -6.58 13.60
N GLU A 74 1.51 -5.26 13.54
CA GLU A 74 0.36 -4.43 13.82
C GLU A 74 -0.07 -3.69 12.55
N LEU A 75 -1.36 -3.49 12.41
CA LEU A 75 -1.94 -2.59 11.42
C LEU A 75 -1.85 -1.16 11.97
N ASN A 76 -1.13 -0.27 11.30
CA ASN A 76 -1.01 1.12 11.72
C ASN A 76 -1.95 2.00 10.91
N TYR A 77 -2.79 2.75 11.61
CA TYR A 77 -3.82 3.59 11.03
C TYR A 77 -3.43 5.06 11.06
N PHE A 78 -3.68 5.75 9.95
CA PHE A 78 -3.46 7.18 9.81
C PHE A 78 -4.73 7.83 9.26
N ASP A 79 -5.28 8.81 9.99
CA ASP A 79 -6.40 9.64 9.51
C ASP A 79 -5.88 10.67 8.51
N VAL A 80 -6.58 10.82 7.38
CA VAL A 80 -6.32 11.83 6.35
C VAL A 80 -7.45 12.85 6.34
N GLY A 81 -7.13 14.11 6.64
CA GLY A 81 -8.11 15.18 6.78
C GLY A 81 -8.64 15.36 8.20
N ARG A 82 -9.31 16.49 8.45
CA ARG A 82 -10.02 16.78 9.71
C ARG A 82 -11.35 17.48 9.38
N PRO A 83 -12.51 16.77 9.51
CA PRO A 83 -12.68 15.38 9.91
C PRO A 83 -12.02 14.41 8.89
N PRO A 84 -11.77 13.14 9.29
CA PRO A 84 -11.14 12.16 8.38
C PRO A 84 -11.97 11.94 7.12
N VAL A 85 -11.33 12.11 5.96
CA VAL A 85 -11.91 11.81 4.64
C VAL A 85 -11.70 10.34 4.30
N MET A 86 -10.54 9.81 4.72
CA MET A 86 -10.16 8.40 4.57
C MET A 86 -9.10 8.03 5.61
N ARG A 87 -8.77 6.73 5.68
CA ARG A 87 -7.64 6.22 6.45
C ARG A 87 -6.63 5.51 5.56
N LEU A 88 -5.36 5.74 5.82
CA LEU A 88 -4.28 4.91 5.29
C LEU A 88 -3.95 3.84 6.33
N VAL A 89 -3.82 2.59 5.87
CA VAL A 89 -3.54 1.45 6.74
C VAL A 89 -2.19 0.86 6.34
N ASP A 90 -1.18 1.04 7.18
CA ASP A 90 0.14 0.44 7.00
C ASP A 90 0.12 -0.99 7.54
N MET A 91 0.09 -1.95 6.62
CA MET A 91 0.11 -3.37 6.97
C MET A 91 1.52 -3.81 7.37
N PRO A 92 1.65 -4.77 8.30
CA PRO A 92 2.97 -5.30 8.64
C PRO A 92 3.65 -5.90 7.41
N GLY A 93 4.96 -5.62 7.26
CA GLY A 93 5.76 -6.15 6.14
C GLY A 93 5.82 -7.66 6.16
N TYR A 94 5.88 -8.27 4.98
CA TYR A 94 6.01 -9.72 4.79
C TYR A 94 7.35 -10.11 4.18
N GLY A 95 7.58 -11.43 4.00
CA GLY A 95 8.76 -11.95 3.29
C GLY A 95 10.06 -11.84 4.08
N PHE A 96 10.01 -11.93 5.40
CA PHE A 96 11.20 -12.12 6.23
C PHE A 96 11.75 -13.53 6.06
N ALA A 97 12.92 -13.67 5.45
CA ALA A 97 13.54 -14.98 5.19
C ALA A 97 13.85 -15.76 6.48
N GLU A 98 14.05 -15.07 7.60
CA GLU A 98 14.41 -15.65 8.89
C GLU A 98 13.31 -15.54 9.96
N ALA A 99 12.06 -15.22 9.56
CA ALA A 99 10.98 -15.11 10.53
C ALA A 99 10.57 -16.49 11.07
N PRO A 100 10.35 -16.65 12.39
CA PRO A 100 9.80 -17.86 12.95
C PRO A 100 8.48 -18.25 12.27
N LYS A 101 8.29 -19.56 11.99
CA LYS A 101 7.09 -20.06 11.29
C LYS A 101 5.78 -19.64 11.96
N ASP A 102 5.74 -19.61 13.29
CA ASP A 102 4.58 -19.16 14.06
C ASP A 102 4.27 -17.68 13.86
N MET A 103 5.30 -16.86 13.64
CA MET A 103 5.15 -15.44 13.35
C MET A 103 4.53 -15.24 11.97
N VAL A 104 5.03 -15.95 10.95
CA VAL A 104 4.47 -15.93 9.59
C VAL A 104 3.01 -16.39 9.59
N LYS A 105 2.69 -17.45 10.36
CA LYS A 105 1.33 -17.97 10.50
C LYS A 105 0.39 -16.93 11.13
N ARG A 106 0.79 -16.30 12.23
CA ARG A 106 0.00 -15.24 12.89
C ARG A 106 -0.23 -14.05 11.97
N TRP A 107 0.81 -13.63 11.24
CA TRP A 107 0.69 -12.58 10.24
C TRP A 107 -0.35 -12.93 9.17
N ARG A 108 -0.30 -14.16 8.61
CA ARG A 108 -1.24 -14.61 7.59
C ARG A 108 -2.68 -14.59 8.10
N PHE A 109 -2.93 -15.05 9.32
CA PHE A 109 -4.26 -15.00 9.92
C PHE A 109 -4.77 -13.59 10.11
N LEU A 110 -3.96 -12.71 10.71
CA LEU A 110 -4.35 -11.30 10.91
C LEU A 110 -4.71 -10.62 9.57
N ILE A 111 -3.91 -10.84 8.54
CA ILE A 111 -4.13 -10.22 7.24
C ILE A 111 -5.33 -10.84 6.52
N ASP A 112 -5.46 -12.16 6.48
CA ASP A 112 -6.61 -12.82 5.84
C ASP A 112 -7.93 -12.38 6.48
N ASP A 113 -8.00 -12.38 7.80
CA ASP A 113 -9.18 -11.95 8.54
C ASP A 113 -9.48 -10.44 8.32
N PHE A 114 -8.44 -9.59 8.32
CA PHE A 114 -8.58 -8.17 8.01
C PHE A 114 -9.14 -7.96 6.59
N LEU A 115 -8.56 -8.60 5.60
CA LEU A 115 -8.97 -8.43 4.19
C LEU A 115 -10.40 -8.91 3.97
N ARG A 116 -10.82 -10.02 4.62
CA ARG A 116 -12.18 -10.59 4.45
C ARG A 116 -13.24 -9.84 5.24
N GLY A 117 -12.88 -9.34 6.41
CA GLY A 117 -13.84 -8.77 7.37
C GLY A 117 -13.98 -7.25 7.31
N ARG A 118 -13.02 -6.53 6.72
CA ARG A 118 -13.01 -5.06 6.78
C ARG A 118 -13.79 -4.43 5.62
N GLN A 119 -15.08 -4.20 5.82
CA GLN A 119 -16.00 -3.70 4.77
C GLN A 119 -15.66 -2.31 4.23
N VAL A 120 -15.03 -1.46 5.05
CA VAL A 120 -14.60 -0.11 4.64
C VAL A 120 -13.25 -0.08 3.91
N LEU A 121 -12.59 -1.25 3.76
CA LEU A 121 -11.38 -1.38 2.95
C LEU A 121 -11.74 -1.30 1.46
N LYS A 122 -11.41 -0.18 0.83
CA LYS A 122 -11.74 0.10 -0.56
C LYS A 122 -10.70 -0.41 -1.54
N ARG A 123 -9.42 -0.34 -1.15
CA ARG A 123 -8.32 -0.71 -2.04
C ARG A 123 -7.09 -1.13 -1.24
N ALA A 124 -6.34 -2.06 -1.78
CA ALA A 124 -4.98 -2.33 -1.32
C ALA A 124 -3.95 -1.83 -2.35
N LEU A 125 -2.79 -1.40 -1.88
CA LEU A 125 -1.63 -1.07 -2.70
C LEU A 125 -0.55 -2.12 -2.40
N VAL A 126 -0.26 -2.97 -3.38
CA VAL A 126 0.80 -3.99 -3.29
C VAL A 126 2.10 -3.39 -3.80
N LEU A 127 3.02 -3.14 -2.87
CA LEU A 127 4.28 -2.49 -3.15
C LEU A 127 5.34 -3.51 -3.57
N VAL A 128 5.98 -3.24 -4.69
CA VAL A 128 7.01 -4.09 -5.29
C VAL A 128 8.25 -3.24 -5.59
N ASP A 129 9.42 -3.70 -5.20
CA ASP A 129 10.67 -3.01 -5.52
C ASP A 129 10.97 -3.16 -7.02
N ALA A 130 11.02 -2.02 -7.75
CA ALA A 130 11.21 -1.99 -9.19
C ALA A 130 12.49 -2.71 -9.67
N ARG A 131 13.51 -2.79 -8.81
CA ARG A 131 14.78 -3.48 -9.11
C ARG A 131 14.64 -4.99 -9.21
N HIS A 132 13.58 -5.56 -8.63
CA HIS A 132 13.46 -7.01 -8.47
C HIS A 132 12.17 -7.57 -9.07
N GLY A 133 11.16 -6.74 -9.33
CA GLY A 133 9.83 -7.19 -9.76
C GLY A 133 9.13 -8.05 -8.71
N LEU A 134 8.07 -8.73 -9.14
CA LEU A 134 7.28 -9.63 -8.29
C LEU A 134 8.10 -10.83 -7.81
N LYS A 135 7.93 -11.16 -6.54
CA LYS A 135 8.49 -12.36 -5.92
C LYS A 135 7.36 -13.29 -5.48
N GLU A 136 7.68 -14.54 -5.15
CA GLU A 136 6.68 -15.55 -4.77
C GLU A 136 5.79 -15.08 -3.61
N VAL A 137 6.38 -14.44 -2.60
CA VAL A 137 5.62 -13.91 -1.46
C VAL A 137 4.68 -12.76 -1.84
N ASP A 138 4.98 -12.01 -2.90
CA ASP A 138 4.06 -10.97 -3.44
C ASP A 138 2.86 -11.66 -4.10
N ARG A 139 3.08 -12.75 -4.86
CA ARG A 139 2.04 -13.58 -5.48
C ARG A 139 1.11 -14.22 -4.45
N GLU A 140 1.67 -14.67 -3.32
CA GLU A 140 0.86 -15.18 -2.21
C GLU A 140 -0.10 -14.09 -1.69
N VAL A 141 0.37 -12.85 -1.52
CA VAL A 141 -0.46 -11.73 -1.08
C VAL A 141 -1.50 -11.36 -2.13
N MET A 142 -1.13 -11.31 -3.42
CA MET A 142 -2.07 -11.10 -4.52
C MET A 142 -3.18 -12.16 -4.52
N THR A 143 -2.83 -13.43 -4.33
CA THR A 143 -3.79 -14.54 -4.20
C THR A 143 -4.71 -14.37 -2.96
N MET A 144 -4.21 -13.86 -1.84
CA MET A 144 -5.06 -13.56 -0.66
C MET A 144 -6.05 -12.45 -0.98
N LEU A 145 -5.63 -11.39 -1.67
CA LEU A 145 -6.49 -10.30 -2.11
C LEU A 145 -7.57 -10.77 -3.09
N ASP A 146 -7.22 -11.62 -4.06
CA ASP A 146 -8.18 -12.25 -4.97
C ASP A 146 -9.26 -13.04 -4.21
N LYS A 147 -8.83 -13.90 -3.26
CA LYS A 147 -9.75 -14.71 -2.44
C LYS A 147 -10.63 -13.87 -1.52
N ALA A 148 -10.15 -12.73 -1.07
CA ALA A 148 -10.90 -11.78 -0.26
C ALA A 148 -11.78 -10.83 -1.10
N ALA A 149 -11.68 -10.88 -2.43
CA ALA A 149 -12.32 -9.95 -3.38
C ALA A 149 -11.98 -8.47 -3.09
N VAL A 150 -10.78 -8.21 -2.58
CA VAL A 150 -10.29 -6.86 -2.33
C VAL A 150 -9.52 -6.36 -3.54
N SER A 151 -10.03 -5.33 -4.21
CA SER A 151 -9.35 -4.71 -5.35
C SER A 151 -8.01 -4.11 -4.93
N TYR A 152 -6.97 -4.24 -5.78
CA TYR A 152 -5.65 -3.70 -5.48
C TYR A 152 -4.93 -3.16 -6.71
N ASN A 153 -4.07 -2.17 -6.50
CA ASN A 153 -3.09 -1.72 -7.48
C ASN A 153 -1.70 -2.21 -7.10
N ILE A 154 -0.88 -2.53 -8.11
CA ILE A 154 0.55 -2.78 -7.90
C ILE A 154 1.30 -1.46 -8.06
N VAL A 155 2.18 -1.17 -7.10
CA VAL A 155 2.99 0.05 -7.04
C VAL A 155 4.47 -0.33 -7.04
N LEU A 156 5.16 -0.08 -8.14
CA LEU A 156 6.61 -0.22 -8.21
C LEU A 156 7.26 0.93 -7.44
N THR A 157 8.03 0.60 -6.43
CA THR A 157 8.80 1.55 -5.63
C THR A 157 10.25 1.64 -6.11
N LYS A 158 10.97 2.69 -5.72
CA LYS A 158 12.39 2.89 -6.03
C LYS A 158 12.69 2.90 -7.53
N SER A 159 11.77 3.46 -8.33
CA SER A 159 11.94 3.56 -9.79
C SER A 159 13.18 4.37 -10.20
N ASP A 160 13.66 5.25 -9.33
CA ASP A 160 14.89 6.02 -9.50
C ASP A 160 16.18 5.18 -9.43
N LYS A 161 16.11 3.95 -8.94
CA LYS A 161 17.28 3.06 -8.76
C LYS A 161 17.55 2.16 -9.97
N ILE A 162 16.77 2.26 -11.05
CA ILE A 162 16.95 1.49 -12.28
C ILE A 162 16.83 2.40 -13.50
N LYS A 163 17.40 1.95 -14.62
CA LYS A 163 17.30 2.67 -15.91
C LYS A 163 15.87 2.58 -16.47
N SER A 164 15.47 3.57 -17.25
CA SER A 164 14.13 3.64 -17.84
C SER A 164 13.78 2.40 -18.67
N SER A 165 14.74 1.81 -19.41
CA SER A 165 14.52 0.57 -20.17
C SER A 165 14.19 -0.62 -19.26
N ALA A 166 14.95 -0.79 -18.17
CA ALA A 166 14.71 -1.86 -17.20
C ALA A 166 13.39 -1.64 -16.43
N LEU A 167 13.01 -0.38 -16.17
CA LEU A 167 11.71 -0.07 -15.58
C LEU A 167 10.56 -0.46 -16.51
N ALA A 168 10.68 -0.17 -17.83
CA ALA A 168 9.69 -0.56 -18.81
C ALA A 168 9.53 -2.10 -18.87
N GLU A 169 10.62 -2.85 -18.94
CA GLU A 169 10.62 -4.31 -18.91
C GLU A 169 9.96 -4.87 -17.64
N THR A 170 10.27 -4.27 -16.48
CA THR A 170 9.65 -4.67 -15.20
C THR A 170 8.15 -4.39 -15.20
N LEU A 171 7.73 -3.21 -15.69
CA LEU A 171 6.31 -2.85 -15.80
C LEU A 171 5.55 -3.83 -16.70
N ASP A 172 6.13 -4.20 -17.86
CA ASP A 172 5.48 -5.13 -18.79
C ASP A 172 5.35 -6.54 -18.19
N SER A 173 6.41 -7.02 -17.53
CA SER A 173 6.38 -8.30 -16.83
C SER A 173 5.33 -8.32 -15.71
N VAL A 174 5.29 -7.28 -14.88
CA VAL A 174 4.32 -7.15 -13.79
C VAL A 174 2.90 -7.02 -14.32
N ARG A 175 2.69 -6.27 -15.41
CA ARG A 175 1.38 -6.13 -16.05
C ARG A 175 0.85 -7.46 -16.59
N ALA A 176 1.70 -8.24 -17.25
CA ALA A 176 1.33 -9.55 -17.79
C ALA A 176 0.90 -10.49 -16.66
N GLU A 177 1.59 -10.48 -15.54
CA GLU A 177 1.24 -11.31 -14.39
C GLU A 177 -0.01 -10.79 -13.66
N ALA A 178 -0.13 -9.48 -13.44
CA ALA A 178 -1.28 -8.85 -12.80
C ALA A 178 -2.60 -9.16 -13.54
N ALA A 179 -2.55 -9.29 -14.86
CA ALA A 179 -3.71 -9.65 -15.68
C ALA A 179 -4.28 -11.06 -15.39
N LEU A 180 -3.52 -11.93 -14.73
CA LEU A 180 -3.98 -13.25 -14.30
C LEU A 180 -4.73 -13.22 -12.96
N HIS A 181 -4.75 -12.08 -12.28
CA HIS A 181 -5.34 -11.88 -10.96
C HIS A 181 -6.64 -11.07 -11.05
N PRO A 182 -7.81 -11.66 -10.75
CA PRO A 182 -9.10 -11.01 -10.97
C PRO A 182 -9.34 -9.76 -10.12
N ALA A 183 -8.73 -9.64 -8.93
CA ALA A 183 -8.85 -8.46 -8.09
C ALA A 183 -7.81 -7.38 -8.40
N SER A 184 -6.86 -7.65 -9.30
CA SER A 184 -5.85 -6.68 -9.70
C SER A 184 -6.45 -5.58 -10.57
N HIS A 185 -6.26 -4.33 -10.16
CA HIS A 185 -6.62 -3.19 -11.00
C HIS A 185 -5.62 -3.05 -12.16
N PRO A 186 -6.08 -2.74 -13.40
CA PRO A 186 -5.19 -2.71 -14.58
C PRO A 186 -4.12 -1.60 -14.52
N THR A 187 -4.34 -0.56 -13.72
CA THR A 187 -3.39 0.54 -13.59
C THR A 187 -2.26 0.17 -12.63
N LEU A 188 -1.02 0.22 -13.14
CA LEU A 188 0.21 0.09 -12.36
C LEU A 188 0.82 1.47 -12.13
N PHE A 189 1.47 1.65 -11.00
CA PHE A 189 2.20 2.88 -10.67
C PHE A 189 3.70 2.59 -10.55
N ALA A 190 4.52 3.50 -11.09
CA ALA A 190 5.96 3.51 -10.84
C ALA A 190 6.29 4.77 -10.03
N THR A 191 6.87 4.56 -8.84
CA THR A 191 7.07 5.65 -7.87
C THR A 191 8.50 5.72 -7.36
N SER A 192 8.93 6.93 -7.04
CA SER A 192 10.14 7.21 -6.27
C SER A 192 9.84 8.17 -5.13
N SER A 193 10.06 7.71 -3.91
CA SER A 193 9.97 8.58 -2.73
C SER A 193 11.10 9.60 -2.64
N GLU A 194 12.20 9.38 -3.37
CA GLU A 194 13.36 10.28 -3.40
C GLU A 194 13.14 11.45 -4.36
N THR A 195 12.63 11.17 -5.55
CA THR A 195 12.45 12.18 -6.61
C THR A 195 11.04 12.76 -6.65
N GLY A 196 10.07 12.10 -6.01
CA GLY A 196 8.66 12.46 -6.09
C GLY A 196 7.94 11.93 -7.33
N ALA A 197 8.64 11.23 -8.23
CA ALA A 197 8.02 10.68 -9.45
C ALA A 197 6.87 9.73 -9.10
N GLY A 198 5.73 9.83 -9.81
CA GLY A 198 4.56 9.00 -9.67
C GLY A 198 3.73 9.21 -8.38
N ILE A 199 4.15 10.13 -7.48
CA ILE A 199 3.45 10.36 -6.20
C ILE A 199 2.14 11.12 -6.42
N SER A 200 2.10 12.06 -7.35
CA SER A 200 0.87 12.82 -7.67
C SER A 200 -0.23 11.90 -8.21
N GLU A 201 0.13 11.08 -9.18
CA GLU A 201 -0.77 10.11 -9.82
C GLU A 201 -1.28 9.08 -8.82
N LEU A 202 -0.40 8.61 -7.94
CA LEU A 202 -0.79 7.68 -6.87
C LEU A 202 -1.75 8.31 -5.86
N ARG A 203 -1.55 9.60 -5.48
CA ARG A 203 -2.47 10.34 -4.62
C ARG A 203 -3.87 10.46 -5.22
N SER A 204 -3.95 10.76 -6.52
CA SER A 204 -5.22 10.84 -7.25
C SER A 204 -5.94 9.48 -7.25
N ALA A 205 -5.23 8.39 -7.53
CA ALA A 205 -5.80 7.05 -7.50
C ALA A 205 -6.25 6.60 -6.10
N ILE A 206 -5.53 7.00 -5.05
CA ILE A 206 -5.93 6.75 -3.66
C ILE A 206 -7.23 7.51 -3.32
N LEU A 207 -7.33 8.78 -3.69
CA LEU A 207 -8.54 9.57 -3.47
C LEU A 207 -9.73 9.01 -4.25
N GLU A 208 -9.56 8.69 -5.53
CA GLU A 208 -10.57 8.06 -6.37
C GLU A 208 -11.09 6.75 -5.74
N ALA A 209 -10.17 5.88 -5.31
CA ALA A 209 -10.53 4.61 -4.68
C ALA A 209 -11.29 4.78 -3.36
N ALA A 210 -11.04 5.84 -2.61
CA ALA A 210 -11.74 6.12 -1.36
C ALA A 210 -13.17 6.67 -1.58
N GLN A 211 -13.48 7.19 -2.77
CA GLN A 211 -14.80 7.74 -3.12
C GLN A 211 -15.76 6.69 -3.72
N THR A 212 -15.23 5.52 -4.11
CA THR A 212 -16.01 4.38 -4.65
C THR A 212 -16.42 3.40 -3.54
#